data_905fa0f277af0c362d9d2fdea60997cb
#
_entry.id   905fa0f277af0c362d9d2fdea60997cb
#
_cell.length_a   1.000
_cell.length_b   1.000
_cell.length_c   1.000
_cell.angle_alpha   90.00
_cell.angle_beta   90.00
_cell.angle_gamma   90.00
#
_symmetry.space_group_name_H-M   'P 1'
#
loop_
_entity.id
_entity.type
_entity.pdbx_description
1 polymer ?
#
loop_
_entity_poly.entity_id
_entity_poly.type
_entity_poly.pdbx_seq_one_letter_code
_entity_poly.pdbx_strand_id
1 'polypeptide(L)'
;MSNTAYIGSGTTLSSKYYLRSFYRSDREAGTSSKRREFSGNQLALADGRALRKAVRRLTSSDFSDDQGTNTRNSVLAYIQTYNNMLSSAGSSSDRTLERSAKQLKNITSEYSSELDKIGITVNDDGTLTSRTTLFESADLSKFKELFSADAAYMQRTSTYAKRFASRGEALVTSDNNLLMQKKMPLPQVLPQQTAPPHPVPQRVRMTALPPLRHRSYPRVWIWIPS
;
A
#
# COMPACT_ATOMS: atom_id res chain seq x y z
N MET A 1 26.55 19.13 6.56
CA MET A 1 26.97 19.04 5.13
C MET A 1 25.84 18.45 4.32
N SER A 2 25.48 19.08 3.20
CA SER A 2 24.36 18.62 2.37
C SER A 2 24.79 17.41 1.57
N ASN A 3 24.22 16.22 1.87
CA ASN A 3 24.41 15.04 1.05
C ASN A 3 23.84 15.27 -0.35
N THR A 4 24.67 15.54 -1.32
CA THR A 4 24.30 15.77 -2.70
C THR A 4 24.81 14.64 -3.59
N ALA A 5 24.00 14.21 -4.55
CA ALA A 5 24.29 13.11 -5.45
C ALA A 5 24.40 13.57 -6.91
N TYR A 6 25.22 12.92 -7.72
CA TYR A 6 25.37 13.19 -9.14
C TYR A 6 24.31 12.50 -9.99
N ILE A 7 23.70 13.23 -10.90
CA ILE A 7 22.87 12.66 -11.96
C ILE A 7 23.46 13.11 -13.30
N GLY A 8 24.01 12.19 -14.07
CA GLY A 8 24.56 12.49 -15.39
C GLY A 8 25.53 13.67 -15.35
N SER A 9 25.83 14.32 -16.42
CA SER A 9 26.77 15.45 -16.56
C SER A 9 26.80 16.50 -15.41
N GLY A 10 27.24 16.11 -14.22
CA GLY A 10 27.61 17.02 -13.12
C GLY A 10 26.48 17.55 -12.23
N THR A 11 25.24 17.09 -12.36
CA THR A 11 24.15 17.52 -11.48
C THR A 11 24.11 16.70 -10.20
N THR A 12 24.33 17.34 -9.05
CA THR A 12 24.24 16.70 -7.73
C THR A 12 22.84 16.82 -7.14
N LEU A 13 22.26 15.70 -6.72
CA LEU A 13 20.98 15.68 -6.01
C LEU A 13 21.18 15.27 -4.55
N SER A 14 20.50 15.98 -3.64
CA SER A 14 20.52 15.63 -2.23
C SER A 14 19.58 14.46 -1.91
N SER A 15 19.83 13.78 -0.78
CA SER A 15 18.90 12.76 -0.26
C SER A 15 17.47 13.30 -0.06
N LYS A 16 17.34 14.58 0.26
CA LYS A 16 16.04 15.29 0.33
C LYS A 16 15.32 15.35 -1.01
N TYR A 17 16.03 15.45 -2.12
CA TYR A 17 15.43 15.39 -3.46
C TYR A 17 14.82 14.00 -3.71
N TYR A 18 15.59 12.94 -3.43
CA TYR A 18 15.10 11.57 -3.57
C TYR A 18 13.90 11.32 -2.68
N LEU A 19 13.94 11.72 -1.42
CA LEU A 19 12.81 11.58 -0.50
C LEU A 19 11.56 12.28 -1.04
N ARG A 20 11.67 13.52 -1.50
CA ARG A 20 10.55 14.25 -2.14
C ARG A 20 10.04 13.55 -3.39
N SER A 21 10.92 12.94 -4.18
CA SER A 21 10.52 12.18 -5.37
C SER A 21 9.73 10.92 -5.01
N PHE A 22 10.08 10.25 -3.90
CA PHE A 22 9.36 9.08 -3.42
C PHE A 22 7.95 9.45 -2.92
N TYR A 23 7.82 10.60 -2.27
CA TYR A 23 6.53 11.16 -1.81
C TYR A 23 5.81 12.02 -2.85
N ARG A 24 6.16 11.94 -4.14
CA ARG A 24 5.60 12.83 -5.17
C ARG A 24 4.06 12.89 -5.20
N SER A 25 3.40 11.78 -4.91
CA SER A 25 1.92 11.70 -4.87
C SER A 25 1.33 12.24 -3.57
N ASP A 26 2.12 12.22 -2.48
CA ASP A 26 1.68 12.50 -1.11
C ASP A 26 2.71 13.42 -0.43
N ARG A 27 3.04 14.57 -1.08
CA ARG A 27 4.18 15.44 -0.72
C ARG A 27 4.17 15.90 0.73
N GLU A 28 2.99 16.20 1.26
CA GLU A 28 2.84 16.70 2.63
C GLU A 28 3.14 15.61 3.66
N ALA A 29 2.79 14.36 3.38
CA ALA A 29 3.14 13.22 4.23
C ALA A 29 4.66 12.97 4.31
N GLY A 30 5.43 13.40 3.29
CA GLY A 30 6.89 13.37 3.30
C GLY A 30 7.54 14.48 4.15
N THR A 31 6.76 15.44 4.64
CA THR A 31 7.24 16.57 5.45
C THR A 31 6.95 16.32 6.92
N SER A 32 7.99 16.20 7.75
CA SER A 32 7.86 15.80 9.16
C SER A 32 6.88 16.68 9.96
N SER A 33 6.86 18.00 9.72
CA SER A 33 5.96 18.94 10.40
C SER A 33 4.49 18.73 10.04
N LYS A 34 4.20 18.28 8.81
CA LYS A 34 2.82 18.10 8.32
C LYS A 34 2.26 16.69 8.58
N ARG A 35 3.10 15.72 8.92
CA ARG A 35 2.65 14.34 9.17
C ARG A 35 1.57 14.22 10.24
N ARG A 36 1.54 15.13 11.21
CA ARG A 36 0.55 15.16 12.29
C ARG A 36 -0.89 15.46 11.82
N GLU A 37 -1.03 16.04 10.63
CA GLU A 37 -2.33 16.38 10.03
C GLU A 37 -3.02 15.18 9.37
N PHE A 38 -2.29 14.09 9.18
CA PHE A 38 -2.79 12.88 8.51
C PHE A 38 -3.23 11.82 9.52
N SER A 39 -4.27 11.07 9.16
CA SER A 39 -4.64 9.86 9.90
C SER A 39 -3.56 8.77 9.74
N GLY A 40 -3.52 7.81 10.68
CA GLY A 40 -2.59 6.67 10.59
C GLY A 40 -2.74 5.89 9.27
N ASN A 41 -3.97 5.71 8.76
CA ASN A 41 -4.24 5.03 7.50
C ASN A 41 -3.74 5.82 6.28
N GLN A 42 -3.88 7.15 6.29
CA GLN A 42 -3.34 8.02 5.22
C GLN A 42 -1.82 8.00 5.21
N LEU A 43 -1.17 8.07 6.39
CA LEU A 43 0.29 7.94 6.49
C LEU A 43 0.76 6.57 6.01
N ALA A 44 0.08 5.49 6.39
CA ALA A 44 0.41 4.14 5.95
C ALA A 44 0.36 4.02 4.42
N LEU A 45 -0.66 4.58 3.78
CA LEU A 45 -0.75 4.62 2.31
C LEU A 45 0.40 5.39 1.69
N ALA A 46 0.67 6.61 2.18
CA ALA A 46 1.72 7.48 1.65
C ALA A 46 3.11 6.85 1.81
N ASP A 47 3.43 6.33 3.00
CA ASP A 47 4.72 5.71 3.31
C ASP A 47 4.92 4.40 2.55
N GLY A 48 3.87 3.58 2.42
CA GLY A 48 3.93 2.36 1.64
C GLY A 48 4.19 2.62 0.15
N ARG A 49 3.54 3.64 -0.42
CA ARG A 49 3.79 4.09 -1.80
C ARG A 49 5.20 4.64 -1.97
N ALA A 50 5.67 5.44 -1.00
CA ALA A 50 7.02 6.01 -1.01
C ALA A 50 8.09 4.92 -0.92
N LEU A 51 7.94 3.94 -0.01
CA LEU A 51 8.88 2.82 0.11
C LEU A 51 8.93 1.98 -1.18
N ARG A 52 7.79 1.72 -1.81
CA ARG A 52 7.77 1.05 -3.13
C ARG A 52 8.55 1.80 -4.19
N LYS A 53 8.46 3.14 -4.21
CA LYS A 53 9.22 3.97 -5.17
C LYS A 53 10.71 3.94 -4.83
N ALA A 54 11.08 4.01 -3.54
CA ALA A 54 12.45 3.91 -3.08
C ALA A 54 13.09 2.58 -3.48
N VAL A 55 12.40 1.47 -3.20
CA VAL A 55 12.83 0.13 -3.61
C VAL A 55 13.03 0.06 -5.14
N ARG A 56 12.03 0.51 -5.91
CA ARG A 56 12.11 0.50 -7.38
C ARG A 56 13.28 1.36 -7.87
N ARG A 57 13.52 2.51 -7.27
CA ARG A 57 14.65 3.37 -7.63
C ARG A 57 15.98 2.66 -7.39
N LEU A 58 16.16 2.02 -6.23
CA LEU A 58 17.39 1.30 -5.89
C LEU A 58 17.60 0.08 -6.78
N THR A 59 16.58 -0.74 -7.00
CA THR A 59 16.69 -1.93 -7.87
C THR A 59 16.94 -1.60 -9.35
N SER A 60 16.65 -0.37 -9.78
CA SER A 60 16.95 0.13 -11.14
C SER A 60 18.21 1.00 -11.20
N SER A 61 18.95 1.14 -10.09
CA SER A 61 20.16 1.94 -10.05
C SER A 61 21.33 1.22 -10.71
N ASP A 62 22.14 1.99 -11.43
CA ASP A 62 23.48 1.59 -11.81
C ASP A 62 24.40 1.86 -10.62
N PHE A 63 25.08 0.81 -10.12
CA PHE A 63 26.01 0.89 -9.00
C PHE A 63 27.46 1.17 -9.46
N SER A 64 27.60 1.93 -10.56
CA SER A 64 28.89 2.40 -11.06
C SER A 64 29.48 3.53 -10.21
N ASP A 65 30.78 3.72 -10.27
CA ASP A 65 31.50 4.70 -9.43
C ASP A 65 31.03 6.14 -9.67
N ASP A 66 30.73 6.52 -10.91
CA ASP A 66 30.19 7.85 -11.25
C ASP A 66 28.79 8.09 -10.68
N GLN A 67 28.05 7.04 -10.36
CA GLN A 67 26.75 7.12 -9.71
C GLN A 67 26.82 6.91 -8.20
N GLY A 68 27.99 6.73 -7.61
CA GLY A 68 28.17 6.37 -6.21
C GLY A 68 27.49 7.33 -5.24
N THR A 69 27.63 8.64 -5.44
CA THR A 69 26.95 9.65 -4.61
C THR A 69 25.43 9.61 -4.78
N ASN A 70 24.93 9.39 -5.99
CA ASN A 70 23.50 9.22 -6.27
C ASN A 70 22.93 8.00 -5.57
N THR A 71 23.64 6.89 -5.64
CA THR A 71 23.27 5.63 -4.99
C THR A 71 23.19 5.81 -3.47
N ARG A 72 24.23 6.38 -2.85
CA ARG A 72 24.25 6.64 -1.39
C ARG A 72 23.11 7.54 -0.96
N ASN A 73 22.83 8.63 -1.68
CA ASN A 73 21.72 9.52 -1.36
C ASN A 73 20.33 8.86 -1.57
N SER A 74 20.21 7.97 -2.55
CA SER A 74 19.00 7.17 -2.73
C SER A 74 18.80 6.20 -1.58
N VAL A 75 19.87 5.58 -1.05
CA VAL A 75 19.83 4.71 0.12
C VAL A 75 19.47 5.50 1.39
N LEU A 76 20.03 6.69 1.59
CA LEU A 76 19.64 7.55 2.72
C LEU A 76 18.14 7.91 2.69
N ALA A 77 17.62 8.22 1.51
CA ALA A 77 16.19 8.48 1.33
C ALA A 77 15.34 7.21 1.55
N TYR A 78 15.84 6.04 1.15
CA TYR A 78 15.22 4.74 1.44
C TYR A 78 15.15 4.49 2.95
N ILE A 79 16.24 4.68 3.69
CA ILE A 79 16.29 4.53 5.15
C ILE A 79 15.19 5.38 5.80
N GLN A 80 15.07 6.65 5.42
CA GLN A 80 14.04 7.53 5.98
C GLN A 80 12.63 7.06 5.62
N THR A 81 12.42 6.60 4.39
CA THR A 81 11.12 6.09 3.94
C THR A 81 10.74 4.79 4.68
N TYR A 82 11.72 3.92 4.89
CA TYR A 82 11.58 2.69 5.68
C TYR A 82 11.16 3.01 7.12
N ASN A 83 11.86 3.91 7.79
CA ASN A 83 11.55 4.32 9.16
C ASN A 83 10.16 4.98 9.26
N ASN A 84 9.80 5.80 8.29
CA ASN A 84 8.47 6.40 8.21
C ASN A 84 7.37 5.33 8.10
N MET A 85 7.59 4.29 7.29
CA MET A 85 6.64 3.19 7.15
C MET A 85 6.46 2.41 8.47
N LEU A 86 7.54 2.17 9.21
CA LEU A 86 7.44 1.54 10.54
C LEU A 86 6.64 2.41 11.51
N SER A 87 6.89 3.73 11.50
CA SER A 87 6.17 4.70 12.34
C SER A 87 4.67 4.73 12.00
N SER A 88 4.31 4.77 10.71
CA SER A 88 2.91 4.81 10.31
C SER A 88 2.17 3.49 10.59
N ALA A 89 2.86 2.36 10.54
CA ALA A 89 2.30 1.07 10.96
C ALA A 89 1.91 1.08 12.44
N GLY A 90 2.75 1.67 13.30
CA GLY A 90 2.46 1.82 14.74
C GLY A 90 1.34 2.85 15.04
N SER A 91 1.11 3.79 14.12
CA SER A 91 0.05 4.80 14.23
C SER A 91 -1.30 4.34 13.68
N SER A 92 -1.33 3.24 12.94
CA SER A 92 -2.55 2.63 12.42
C SER A 92 -3.06 1.56 13.40
N SER A 93 -4.37 1.45 13.57
CA SER A 93 -5.00 0.36 14.34
C SER A 93 -5.14 -0.94 13.54
N ASP A 94 -4.64 -0.99 12.31
CA ASP A 94 -4.78 -2.16 11.45
C ASP A 94 -3.70 -3.21 11.70
N ARG A 95 -4.11 -4.38 12.21
CA ARG A 95 -3.22 -5.51 12.51
C ARG A 95 -2.46 -6.06 11.29
N THR A 96 -2.96 -5.86 10.09
CA THR A 96 -2.29 -6.34 8.85
C THR A 96 -1.10 -5.45 8.51
N LEU A 97 -1.24 -4.13 8.71
CA LEU A 97 -0.12 -3.18 8.58
C LEU A 97 0.95 -3.46 9.62
N GLU A 98 0.55 -3.66 10.87
CA GLU A 98 1.46 -4.00 11.98
C GLU A 98 2.24 -5.30 11.70
N ARG A 99 1.55 -6.37 11.26
CA ARG A 99 2.19 -7.63 10.88
C ARG A 99 3.17 -7.45 9.72
N SER A 100 2.81 -6.65 8.72
CA SER A 100 3.69 -6.37 7.58
C SER A 100 4.95 -5.63 8.00
N ALA A 101 4.83 -4.65 8.90
CA ALA A 101 5.96 -3.94 9.47
C ALA A 101 6.85 -4.87 10.31
N LYS A 102 6.26 -5.73 11.15
CA LYS A 102 7.00 -6.73 11.93
C LYS A 102 7.80 -7.69 11.02
N GLN A 103 7.18 -8.18 9.95
CA GLN A 103 7.89 -9.04 8.99
C GLN A 103 9.03 -8.31 8.29
N LEU A 104 8.83 -7.03 7.95
CA LEU A 104 9.89 -6.23 7.35
C LEU A 104 11.06 -6.00 8.33
N LYS A 105 10.78 -5.74 9.62
CA LYS A 105 11.80 -5.66 10.67
C LYS A 105 12.59 -6.98 10.78
N ASN A 106 11.90 -8.12 10.79
CA ASN A 106 12.55 -9.44 10.86
C ASN A 106 13.50 -9.66 9.67
N ILE A 107 13.03 -9.36 8.45
CA ILE A 107 13.87 -9.43 7.25
C ILE A 107 15.10 -8.53 7.40
N THR A 108 14.90 -7.28 7.82
CA THR A 108 16.00 -6.33 7.96
C THR A 108 17.00 -6.78 9.03
N SER A 109 16.53 -7.40 10.12
CA SER A 109 17.38 -7.98 11.16
C SER A 109 18.21 -9.17 10.64
N GLU A 110 17.66 -10.01 9.74
CA GLU A 110 18.42 -11.10 9.10
C GLU A 110 19.61 -10.58 8.29
N TYR A 111 19.53 -9.36 7.74
CA TYR A 111 20.61 -8.71 6.98
C TYR A 111 21.39 -7.66 7.78
N SER A 112 21.27 -7.65 9.12
CA SER A 112 21.91 -6.64 9.96
C SER A 112 23.43 -6.61 9.82
N SER A 113 24.06 -7.77 9.69
CA SER A 113 25.51 -7.89 9.51
C SER A 113 25.99 -7.31 8.17
N GLU A 114 25.24 -7.56 7.09
CA GLU A 114 25.54 -7.05 5.76
C GLU A 114 25.30 -5.54 5.68
N LEU A 115 24.22 -5.06 6.29
CA LEU A 115 23.90 -3.63 6.39
C LEU A 115 24.97 -2.90 7.21
N ASP A 116 25.46 -3.49 8.29
CA ASP A 116 26.51 -2.91 9.13
C ASP A 116 27.82 -2.71 8.36
N LYS A 117 28.19 -3.64 7.46
CA LYS A 117 29.39 -3.55 6.59
C LYS A 117 29.37 -2.32 5.67
N ILE A 118 28.21 -1.78 5.36
CA ILE A 118 28.04 -0.55 4.56
C ILE A 118 27.65 0.66 5.41
N GLY A 119 27.80 0.56 6.73
CA GLY A 119 27.52 1.65 7.65
C GLY A 119 26.04 1.92 7.92
N ILE A 120 25.16 0.93 7.73
CA ILE A 120 23.75 1.00 8.10
C ILE A 120 23.53 0.14 9.33
N THR A 121 23.15 0.75 10.45
CA THR A 121 22.85 0.06 11.70
C THR A 121 21.36 -0.22 11.81
N VAL A 122 21.01 -1.45 12.16
CA VAL A 122 19.64 -1.83 12.54
C VAL A 122 19.49 -1.63 14.03
N ASN A 123 18.63 -0.71 14.45
CA ASN A 123 18.38 -0.41 15.86
C ASN A 123 17.47 -1.46 16.50
N ASP A 124 17.41 -1.51 17.84
CA ASP A 124 16.58 -2.46 18.61
C ASP A 124 15.08 -2.34 18.29
N ASP A 125 14.62 -1.16 17.95
CA ASP A 125 13.25 -0.92 17.51
C ASP A 125 12.97 -1.33 16.06
N GLY A 126 14.00 -1.80 15.36
CA GLY A 126 13.98 -2.21 13.95
C GLY A 126 14.09 -1.04 12.96
N THR A 127 14.31 0.18 13.43
CA THR A 127 14.61 1.32 12.54
C THR A 127 16.07 1.24 12.02
N LEU A 128 16.34 1.97 10.95
CA LEU A 128 17.65 2.05 10.32
C LEU A 128 18.28 3.40 10.57
N THR A 129 19.59 3.39 10.87
CA THR A 129 20.42 4.60 10.94
C THR A 129 21.67 4.43 10.10
N SER A 130 22.20 5.51 9.53
CA SER A 130 23.46 5.49 8.78
C SER A 130 24.61 6.08 9.62
N ARG A 131 25.73 5.38 9.66
CA ARG A 131 27.00 5.88 10.23
C ARG A 131 27.76 6.60 9.12
N THR A 132 27.73 7.93 9.12
CA THR A 132 28.18 8.79 8.01
C THR A 132 29.54 8.37 7.45
N THR A 133 30.57 8.26 8.27
CA THR A 133 31.94 7.97 7.81
C THR A 133 32.03 6.60 7.11
N LEU A 134 31.49 5.54 7.73
CA LEU A 134 31.53 4.20 7.17
C LEU A 134 30.64 4.08 5.93
N PHE A 135 29.47 4.72 5.94
CA PHE A 135 28.54 4.74 4.82
C PHE A 135 29.11 5.44 3.59
N GLU A 136 29.83 6.55 3.77
CA GLU A 136 30.47 7.29 2.68
C GLU A 136 31.68 6.55 2.08
N SER A 137 32.43 5.82 2.90
CA SER A 137 33.63 5.07 2.48
C SER A 137 33.34 3.66 1.99
N ALA A 138 32.13 3.14 2.22
CA ALA A 138 31.79 1.78 1.83
C ALA A 138 31.78 1.58 0.30
N ASP A 139 32.25 0.41 -0.12
CA ASP A 139 32.34 0.01 -1.52
C ASP A 139 30.95 -0.14 -2.15
N LEU A 140 30.79 0.37 -3.37
CA LEU A 140 29.54 0.29 -4.12
C LEU A 140 29.13 -1.15 -4.48
N SER A 141 30.09 -2.06 -4.60
CA SER A 141 29.80 -3.49 -4.80
C SER A 141 28.95 -4.07 -3.68
N LYS A 142 29.21 -3.69 -2.42
CA LYS A 142 28.43 -4.11 -1.25
C LYS A 142 27.02 -3.52 -1.25
N PHE A 143 26.86 -2.27 -1.73
CA PHE A 143 25.53 -1.70 -1.95
C PHE A 143 24.77 -2.47 -3.03
N LYS A 144 25.43 -2.87 -4.11
CA LYS A 144 24.84 -3.69 -5.18
C LYS A 144 24.35 -5.03 -4.66
N GLU A 145 25.15 -5.73 -3.83
CA GLU A 145 24.78 -7.00 -3.22
C GLU A 145 23.48 -6.93 -2.41
N LEU A 146 23.22 -5.78 -1.74
CA LEU A 146 22.03 -5.58 -0.92
C LEU A 146 20.84 -4.93 -1.64
N PHE A 147 21.11 -4.01 -2.56
CA PHE A 147 20.08 -3.11 -3.12
C PHE A 147 19.78 -3.33 -4.61
N SER A 148 20.49 -4.24 -5.29
CA SER A 148 20.16 -4.58 -6.68
C SER A 148 18.83 -5.31 -6.83
N ALA A 149 18.37 -5.46 -8.07
CA ALA A 149 17.14 -6.18 -8.38
C ALA A 149 17.18 -7.67 -7.97
N ASP A 150 18.37 -8.26 -8.05
CA ASP A 150 18.60 -9.69 -7.74
C ASP A 150 18.84 -9.93 -6.25
N ALA A 151 19.04 -8.87 -5.46
CA ALA A 151 19.27 -8.97 -4.03
C ALA A 151 18.04 -9.49 -3.29
N ALA A 152 18.18 -10.59 -2.57
CA ALA A 152 17.09 -11.21 -1.82
C ALA A 152 16.47 -10.26 -0.78
N TYR A 153 17.29 -9.40 -0.15
CA TYR A 153 16.82 -8.35 0.75
C TYR A 153 15.81 -7.42 0.07
N MET A 154 16.14 -6.91 -1.13
CA MET A 154 15.26 -5.98 -1.85
C MET A 154 14.02 -6.65 -2.43
N GLN A 155 14.12 -7.89 -2.88
CA GLN A 155 12.95 -8.65 -3.36
C GLN A 155 11.94 -8.88 -2.23
N ARG A 156 12.41 -9.28 -1.05
CA ARG A 156 11.57 -9.47 0.14
C ARG A 156 10.99 -8.12 0.60
N THR A 157 11.81 -7.07 0.67
CA THR A 157 11.37 -5.71 1.02
C THR A 157 10.31 -5.19 0.03
N SER A 158 10.51 -5.38 -1.27
CA SER A 158 9.55 -5.01 -2.32
C SER A 158 8.18 -5.66 -2.09
N THR A 159 8.18 -6.94 -1.74
CA THR A 159 6.95 -7.70 -1.48
C THR A 159 6.16 -7.08 -0.32
N TYR A 160 6.81 -6.78 0.80
CA TYR A 160 6.14 -6.20 1.96
C TYR A 160 5.75 -4.73 1.76
N ALA A 161 6.58 -3.94 1.09
CA ALA A 161 6.23 -2.58 0.71
C ALA A 161 4.98 -2.53 -0.19
N LYS A 162 4.85 -3.49 -1.14
CA LYS A 162 3.65 -3.62 -1.97
C LYS A 162 2.42 -3.99 -1.15
N ARG A 163 2.52 -5.00 -0.27
CA ARG A 163 1.40 -5.42 0.61
C ARG A 163 0.95 -4.29 1.51
N PHE A 164 1.90 -3.57 2.11
CA PHE A 164 1.65 -2.45 2.99
C PHE A 164 0.91 -1.31 2.27
N ALA A 165 1.38 -0.91 1.09
CA ALA A 165 0.73 0.13 0.29
C ALA A 165 -0.68 -0.28 -0.16
N SER A 166 -0.88 -1.53 -0.59
CA SER A 166 -2.21 -2.03 -1.00
C SER A 166 -3.18 -2.07 0.19
N ARG A 167 -2.71 -2.44 1.38
CA ARG A 167 -3.56 -2.41 2.58
C ARG A 167 -3.92 -0.98 2.99
N GLY A 168 -2.95 -0.06 2.98
CA GLY A 168 -3.19 1.36 3.25
C GLY A 168 -4.23 1.96 2.30
N GLU A 169 -4.17 1.62 1.01
CA GLU A 169 -5.15 2.05 0.00
C GLU A 169 -6.56 1.54 0.31
N ALA A 170 -6.70 0.27 0.67
CA ALA A 170 -7.98 -0.31 1.05
C ALA A 170 -8.58 0.37 2.29
N LEU A 171 -7.75 0.70 3.30
CA LEU A 171 -8.20 1.40 4.51
C LEU A 171 -8.67 2.82 4.21
N VAL A 172 -7.90 3.60 3.46
CA VAL A 172 -8.28 4.97 3.08
C VAL A 172 -9.57 4.98 2.25
N THR A 173 -9.73 4.02 1.34
CA THR A 173 -10.96 3.86 0.55
C THR A 173 -12.16 3.55 1.45
N SER A 174 -11.99 2.66 2.44
CA SER A 174 -13.02 2.34 3.43
C SER A 174 -13.41 3.56 4.27
N ASP A 175 -12.42 4.31 4.77
CA ASP A 175 -12.65 5.54 5.55
C ASP A 175 -13.45 6.57 4.74
N ASN A 176 -13.10 6.77 3.47
CA ASN A 176 -13.80 7.69 2.58
C ASN A 176 -15.25 7.25 2.32
N ASN A 177 -15.50 5.96 2.12
CA ASN A 177 -16.84 5.43 1.93
C ASN A 177 -17.72 5.65 3.16
N LEU A 178 -17.17 5.44 4.37
CA LEU A 178 -17.88 5.70 5.63
C LEU A 178 -18.21 7.18 5.81
N LEU A 179 -17.31 8.09 5.42
CA LEU A 179 -17.54 9.53 5.46
C LEU A 179 -18.64 9.95 4.48
N MET A 180 -18.68 9.36 3.27
CA MET A 180 -19.74 9.63 2.28
C MET A 180 -21.10 9.14 2.78
N GLN A 181 -21.19 7.95 3.37
CA GLN A 181 -22.42 7.42 3.94
C GLN A 181 -22.95 8.31 5.07
N LYS A 182 -22.08 8.85 5.92
CA LYS A 182 -22.48 9.79 6.99
C LYS A 182 -22.99 11.14 6.46
N LYS A 183 -22.55 11.57 5.28
CA LYS A 183 -22.97 12.83 4.65
C LYS A 183 -24.25 12.69 3.82
N MET A 184 -24.66 11.47 3.45
CA MET A 184 -25.94 11.25 2.77
C MET A 184 -27.06 11.44 3.80
N PRO A 185 -28.04 12.35 3.56
CA PRO A 185 -29.23 12.43 4.39
C PRO A 185 -29.93 11.07 4.34
N LEU A 186 -30.42 10.60 5.49
CA LEU A 186 -31.27 9.42 5.55
C LEU A 186 -32.34 9.53 4.49
N PRO A 187 -32.61 8.50 3.68
CA PRO A 187 -33.73 8.54 2.77
C PRO A 187 -34.97 8.90 3.57
N GLN A 188 -35.56 10.02 3.25
CA GLN A 188 -36.87 10.39 3.83
C GLN A 188 -37.78 9.24 3.45
N VAL A 189 -38.21 8.47 4.45
CA VAL A 189 -39.29 7.52 4.29
C VAL A 189 -40.48 8.38 3.94
N LEU A 190 -40.77 8.47 2.64
CA LEU A 190 -42.05 9.05 2.19
C LEU A 190 -43.15 8.34 2.97
N PRO A 191 -44.05 9.07 3.65
CA PRO A 191 -45.15 8.43 4.31
C PRO A 191 -45.86 7.57 3.26
N GLN A 192 -45.93 6.26 3.53
CA GLN A 192 -46.64 5.34 2.64
C GLN A 192 -48.04 5.90 2.52
N GLN A 193 -48.40 6.40 1.33
CA GLN A 193 -49.78 6.70 1.02
C GLN A 193 -50.54 5.42 1.28
N THR A 194 -51.35 5.43 2.34
CA THR A 194 -52.28 4.34 2.62
C THR A 194 -53.12 4.15 1.36
N ALA A 195 -52.88 3.06 0.66
CA ALA A 195 -53.69 2.70 -0.49
C ALA A 195 -55.17 2.74 -0.08
N PRO A 196 -56.05 3.28 -0.88
CA PRO A 196 -57.47 3.29 -0.58
C PRO A 196 -57.93 1.85 -0.38
N PRO A 197 -58.87 1.61 0.59
CA PRO A 197 -59.35 0.27 0.86
C PRO A 197 -59.88 -0.37 -0.42
N HIS A 198 -59.30 -1.52 -0.78
CA HIS A 198 -59.75 -2.29 -1.94
C HIS A 198 -61.24 -2.59 -1.81
N PRO A 199 -62.07 -2.38 -2.84
CA PRO A 199 -63.47 -2.74 -2.82
C PRO A 199 -63.58 -4.25 -2.59
N VAL A 200 -64.41 -4.63 -1.60
CA VAL A 200 -64.69 -6.02 -1.23
C VAL A 200 -65.20 -6.74 -2.47
N PRO A 201 -64.62 -7.87 -2.91
CA PRO A 201 -65.12 -8.58 -4.08
C PRO A 201 -66.51 -9.15 -3.80
N GLN A 202 -67.48 -8.72 -4.59
CA GLN A 202 -68.81 -9.32 -4.55
C GLN A 202 -68.72 -10.79 -4.95
N ARG A 203 -69.32 -11.64 -4.16
CA ARG A 203 -69.43 -13.09 -4.36
C ARG A 203 -70.05 -13.36 -5.74
N VAL A 204 -69.23 -13.68 -6.72
CA VAL A 204 -69.71 -14.21 -7.99
C VAL A 204 -70.11 -15.67 -7.75
N ARG A 205 -71.40 -15.98 -8.04
CA ARG A 205 -71.90 -17.38 -8.05
C ARG A 205 -71.08 -18.21 -9.06
N MET A 206 -70.38 -19.22 -8.56
CA MET A 206 -69.72 -20.22 -9.41
C MET A 206 -70.74 -21.02 -10.19
N THR A 207 -70.81 -20.83 -11.49
CA THR A 207 -71.41 -21.79 -12.43
C THR A 207 -70.33 -22.85 -12.72
N ALA A 208 -70.72 -24.11 -12.67
CA ALA A 208 -69.82 -25.30 -12.81
C ALA A 208 -69.09 -25.28 -14.16
N LEU A 209 -67.77 -25.50 -14.10
CA LEU A 209 -66.91 -25.71 -15.27
C LEU A 209 -67.00 -27.14 -15.79
N PRO A 210 -66.95 -27.36 -17.10
CA PRO A 210 -66.90 -28.71 -17.70
C PRO A 210 -65.51 -29.38 -17.49
N PRO A 211 -65.42 -30.73 -17.52
CA PRO A 211 -64.20 -31.46 -17.22
C PRO A 211 -63.10 -31.26 -18.26
N LEU A 212 -61.85 -31.02 -17.77
CA LEU A 212 -60.65 -30.90 -18.62
C LEU A 212 -60.24 -32.23 -19.25
N ARG A 213 -60.13 -32.24 -20.57
CA ARG A 213 -59.50 -33.33 -21.31
C ARG A 213 -57.98 -33.41 -21.05
N HIS A 214 -57.45 -34.54 -20.66
CA HIS A 214 -56.06 -34.86 -20.57
C HIS A 214 -55.35 -34.67 -21.91
N ARG A 215 -54.42 -33.77 -21.98
CA ARG A 215 -53.48 -33.64 -23.09
C ARG A 215 -52.13 -34.18 -22.60
N SER A 216 -51.69 -35.30 -23.14
CA SER A 216 -50.38 -35.92 -22.93
C SER A 216 -49.30 -35.09 -23.62
N TYR A 217 -48.30 -34.67 -22.84
CA TYR A 217 -47.09 -34.05 -23.40
C TYR A 217 -46.03 -35.15 -23.66
N PRO A 218 -45.32 -35.11 -24.81
CA PRO A 218 -44.22 -36.02 -25.07
C PRO A 218 -42.96 -35.63 -24.22
N ARG A 219 -42.31 -36.63 -23.64
CA ARG A 219 -41.04 -36.49 -22.94
C ARG A 219 -39.95 -36.17 -23.94
N VAL A 220 -39.29 -35.03 -23.78
CA VAL A 220 -38.04 -34.70 -24.49
C VAL A 220 -36.86 -35.18 -23.63
N TRP A 221 -36.10 -36.11 -24.18
CA TRP A 221 -34.83 -36.59 -23.61
C TRP A 221 -33.73 -35.59 -23.99
N ILE A 222 -33.12 -34.94 -23.00
CA ILE A 222 -31.89 -34.15 -23.22
C ILE A 222 -30.70 -35.08 -23.01
N TRP A 223 -29.95 -35.31 -24.08
CA TRP A 223 -28.71 -36.08 -24.09
C TRP A 223 -27.55 -35.15 -23.67
N ILE A 224 -26.78 -35.55 -22.63
CA ILE A 224 -25.58 -34.86 -22.19
C ILE A 224 -24.38 -35.73 -22.55
N PRO A 225 -23.46 -35.27 -23.42
CA PRO A 225 -22.23 -36.03 -23.69
C PRO A 225 -21.20 -35.82 -22.58
N SER A 226 -20.45 -36.89 -22.35
CA SER A 226 -19.33 -37.01 -21.39
C SER A 226 -18.13 -36.19 -21.78
#